data_2b06b1d0a98edc2988f3376d13cb3a1c
#
_entry.id   2b06b1d0a98edc2988f3376d13cb3a1c
#
_cell.length_a   1.000
_cell.length_b   1.000
_cell.length_c   1.000
_cell.angle_alpha   90.00
_cell.angle_beta   90.00
_cell.angle_gamma   90.00
#
_symmetry.space_group_name_H-M   'P 1'
#
loop_
_entity.id
_entity.type
_entity.pdbx_description
1 polymer ?
#
loop_
_entity_poly.entity_id
_entity_poly.type
_entity_poly.pdbx_seq_one_letter_code
_entity_poly.pdbx_strand_id
1 'polypeptide(L)'
;WGGNAVSENVGVKHLMNVKTVAERRENMLWFRVPEKIYFKSGSLPVALNELKGKKKKAFIVTDSVLASLGYTDHVTSILEEMGVDYRIFSEVQADPTLTTVRKGADLMRSYNPDVIIALGGGSPMDAGKIMWVMYEHPEVKFEDLAMTFMDIRKRIVEFPVMGEKAELIAVATSAGTGSEVTPFAVITDDATGVKYPLADYELTPDVAIVDP
;
A
#
# COMPACT_ATOMS: atom_id res chain seq x y z
N TRP A 1 33.22 34.31 2.07
CA TRP A 1 32.39 35.03 3.04
C TRP A 1 30.96 34.59 2.79
N GLY A 2 30.42 33.71 3.64
CA GLY A 2 29.06 33.25 3.51
C GLY A 2 28.10 34.41 3.84
N GLY A 3 27.26 34.81 2.89
CA GLY A 3 26.30 35.91 3.02
C GLY A 3 25.20 35.65 4.01
N ASN A 4 25.53 35.61 5.31
CA ASN A 4 24.55 35.46 6.39
C ASN A 4 23.97 36.82 6.73
N ALA A 5 22.70 37.04 6.44
CA ALA A 5 21.94 38.21 6.92
C ALA A 5 21.11 37.75 8.13
N VAL A 6 21.26 38.43 9.26
CA VAL A 6 20.47 38.20 10.47
C VAL A 6 19.76 39.49 10.88
N SER A 7 18.49 39.39 11.23
CA SER A 7 17.68 40.47 11.75
C SER A 7 17.57 40.48 13.28
N GLU A 8 18.23 39.51 13.93
CA GLU A 8 18.24 39.32 15.39
C GLU A 8 19.60 39.63 15.98
N ASN A 9 19.69 39.69 17.33
CA ASN A 9 20.98 39.78 18.01
C ASN A 9 21.88 38.58 17.62
N VAL A 10 23.13 38.88 17.23
CA VAL A 10 24.10 37.87 16.82
C VAL A 10 24.48 36.97 17.99
N GLY A 11 24.06 35.71 17.97
CA GLY A 11 24.46 34.69 18.92
C GLY A 11 25.46 33.69 18.32
N VAL A 12 25.92 32.76 19.13
CA VAL A 12 26.90 31.71 18.72
C VAL A 12 26.46 30.96 17.48
N LYS A 13 25.18 30.67 17.35
CA LYS A 13 24.60 29.99 16.15
C LYS A 13 24.87 30.74 14.82
N HIS A 14 24.98 32.07 14.89
CA HIS A 14 25.20 32.92 13.71
C HIS A 14 26.67 33.02 13.31
N LEU A 15 27.58 32.67 14.22
CA LEU A 15 29.02 32.63 14.01
C LEU A 15 29.48 31.26 13.50
N MET A 16 28.65 30.25 13.63
CA MET A 16 28.97 28.90 13.14
C MET A 16 28.51 28.70 11.71
N ASN A 17 29.43 28.23 10.88
CA ASN A 17 29.11 27.82 9.53
C ASN A 17 28.75 26.33 9.55
N VAL A 18 27.47 26.01 9.50
CA VAL A 18 27.01 24.62 9.46
C VAL A 18 27.24 24.08 8.05
N LYS A 19 28.12 23.11 7.91
CA LYS A 19 28.29 22.35 6.68
C LYS A 19 27.59 21.02 6.80
N THR A 20 26.72 20.73 5.85
CA THR A 20 26.15 19.39 5.71
C THR A 20 27.15 18.52 4.98
N VAL A 21 27.66 17.49 5.64
CA VAL A 21 28.45 16.43 5.01
C VAL A 21 27.50 15.31 4.65
N ALA A 22 27.30 15.09 3.36
CA ALA A 22 26.54 13.96 2.85
C ALA A 22 27.52 12.82 2.51
N GLU A 23 27.46 11.76 3.28
CA GLU A 23 28.18 10.52 2.98
C GLU A 23 27.24 9.55 2.25
N ARG A 24 27.73 8.99 1.13
CA ARG A 24 27.04 7.91 0.46
C ARG A 24 27.17 6.65 1.33
N ARG A 25 26.05 6.16 1.82
CA ARG A 25 25.98 4.82 2.43
C ARG A 25 25.22 3.91 1.50
N GLU A 26 25.57 2.64 1.48
CA GLU A 26 24.76 1.63 0.82
C GLU A 26 23.41 1.57 1.56
N ASN A 27 22.35 1.90 0.84
CA ASN A 27 21.02 2.03 1.42
C ASN A 27 20.26 0.72 1.40
N MET A 28 20.52 -0.16 0.44
CA MET A 28 19.80 -1.39 0.27
C MET A 28 20.77 -2.49 -0.18
N LEU A 29 21.00 -3.47 0.68
CA LEU A 29 21.79 -4.66 0.37
C LEU A 29 20.92 -5.81 -0.15
N TRP A 30 19.61 -5.70 0.00
CA TRP A 30 18.61 -6.66 -0.46
C TRP A 30 17.26 -5.94 -0.67
N PHE A 31 16.38 -6.55 -1.43
CA PHE A 31 15.00 -6.07 -1.62
C PHE A 31 14.03 -7.26 -1.47
N ARG A 32 12.80 -6.96 -1.04
CA ARG A 32 11.71 -7.92 -0.93
C ARG A 32 10.76 -7.73 -2.11
N VAL A 33 10.36 -8.82 -2.72
CA VAL A 33 9.30 -8.89 -3.73
C VAL A 33 8.21 -9.84 -3.24
N PRO A 34 7.01 -9.84 -3.84
CA PRO A 34 5.98 -10.83 -3.56
C PRO A 34 6.53 -12.26 -3.59
N GLU A 35 5.98 -13.12 -2.73
CA GLU A 35 6.34 -14.54 -2.72
C GLU A 35 6.09 -15.19 -4.08
N LYS A 36 5.01 -14.74 -4.76
CA LYS A 36 4.64 -15.22 -6.09
C LYS A 36 4.31 -14.05 -7.01
N ILE A 37 4.81 -14.12 -8.23
CA ILE A 37 4.50 -13.17 -9.30
C ILE A 37 4.00 -13.95 -10.50
N TYR A 38 2.71 -13.79 -10.82
CA TYR A 38 2.09 -14.36 -12.01
C TYR A 38 2.14 -13.33 -13.13
N PHE A 39 2.81 -13.69 -14.19
CA PHE A 39 3.02 -12.79 -15.33
C PHE A 39 2.77 -13.52 -16.65
N LYS A 40 1.63 -13.31 -17.24
CA LYS A 40 1.26 -13.77 -18.59
C LYS A 40 -0.24 -13.54 -18.82
N SER A 41 -0.68 -13.38 -20.06
CA SER A 41 -2.10 -13.46 -20.42
C SER A 41 -2.72 -14.78 -19.98
N GLY A 42 -3.83 -14.71 -19.25
CA GLY A 42 -4.52 -15.84 -18.64
C GLY A 42 -3.95 -16.29 -17.29
N SER A 43 -3.10 -15.47 -16.66
CA SER A 43 -2.53 -15.79 -15.35
C SER A 43 -3.50 -15.53 -14.19
N LEU A 44 -4.47 -14.64 -14.34
CA LEU A 44 -5.43 -14.31 -13.28
C LEU A 44 -6.20 -15.54 -12.76
N PRO A 45 -6.87 -16.37 -13.60
CA PRO A 45 -7.55 -17.55 -13.11
C PRO A 45 -6.59 -18.59 -12.50
N VAL A 46 -5.38 -18.70 -13.02
CA VAL A 46 -4.38 -19.64 -12.47
C VAL A 46 -3.98 -19.23 -11.05
N ALA A 47 -3.69 -17.94 -10.85
CA ALA A 47 -3.30 -17.42 -9.55
C ALA A 47 -4.44 -17.51 -8.53
N LEU A 48 -5.64 -17.06 -8.90
CA LEU A 48 -6.80 -17.08 -8.00
C LEU A 48 -7.25 -18.50 -7.64
N ASN A 49 -7.09 -19.47 -8.52
CA ASN A 49 -7.40 -20.87 -8.23
C ASN A 49 -6.57 -21.46 -7.05
N GLU A 50 -5.45 -20.86 -6.70
CA GLU A 50 -4.70 -21.26 -5.49
C GLU A 50 -5.45 -20.99 -4.18
N LEU A 51 -6.46 -20.10 -4.20
CA LEU A 51 -7.30 -19.79 -3.05
C LEU A 51 -8.30 -20.91 -2.73
N LYS A 52 -8.58 -21.78 -3.72
CA LYS A 52 -9.59 -22.84 -3.63
C LYS A 52 -9.35 -23.75 -2.41
N GLY A 53 -10.36 -23.83 -1.56
CA GLY A 53 -10.31 -24.64 -0.33
C GLY A 53 -9.43 -24.08 0.80
N LYS A 54 -8.72 -22.98 0.56
CA LYS A 54 -7.85 -22.31 1.56
C LYS A 54 -8.49 -21.05 2.11
N LYS A 55 -9.13 -20.24 1.25
CA LYS A 55 -9.74 -18.96 1.57
C LYS A 55 -11.25 -19.04 1.44
N LYS A 56 -11.97 -18.24 2.23
CA LYS A 56 -13.43 -18.25 2.28
C LYS A 56 -14.07 -16.90 1.99
N LYS A 57 -13.38 -15.81 2.29
CA LYS A 57 -13.90 -14.45 2.18
C LYS A 57 -12.89 -13.50 1.54
N ALA A 58 -13.18 -13.02 0.36
CA ALA A 58 -12.38 -12.04 -0.35
C ALA A 58 -12.91 -10.61 -0.15
N PHE A 59 -12.01 -9.64 0.00
CA PHE A 59 -12.35 -8.23 -0.04
C PHE A 59 -11.63 -7.57 -1.20
N ILE A 60 -12.38 -7.12 -2.20
CA ILE A 60 -11.83 -6.54 -3.44
C ILE A 60 -11.79 -5.02 -3.27
N VAL A 61 -10.61 -4.44 -3.39
CA VAL A 61 -10.36 -2.98 -3.36
C VAL A 61 -10.09 -2.50 -4.78
N THR A 62 -10.90 -1.58 -5.27
CA THR A 62 -10.78 -1.04 -6.63
C THR A 62 -11.33 0.40 -6.70
N ASP A 63 -11.32 1.00 -7.87
CA ASP A 63 -11.97 2.27 -8.15
C ASP A 63 -13.32 2.08 -8.87
N SER A 64 -14.13 3.14 -8.90
CA SER A 64 -15.47 3.11 -9.50
C SER A 64 -15.43 2.92 -11.03
N VAL A 65 -14.36 3.34 -11.69
CA VAL A 65 -14.24 3.23 -13.15
C VAL A 65 -14.01 1.78 -13.54
N LEU A 66 -13.06 1.11 -12.90
CA LEU A 66 -12.80 -0.32 -13.15
C LEU A 66 -14.01 -1.19 -12.80
N ALA A 67 -14.71 -0.87 -11.70
CA ALA A 67 -15.94 -1.57 -11.34
C ALA A 67 -17.03 -1.37 -12.41
N SER A 68 -17.23 -0.13 -12.90
CA SER A 68 -18.23 0.16 -13.93
C SER A 68 -17.92 -0.45 -15.30
N LEU A 69 -16.64 -0.66 -15.59
CA LEU A 69 -16.17 -1.31 -16.82
C LEU A 69 -16.19 -2.84 -16.75
N GLY A 70 -16.59 -3.44 -15.62
CA GLY A 70 -16.70 -4.88 -15.46
C GLY A 70 -15.37 -5.60 -15.16
N TYR A 71 -14.29 -4.87 -14.83
CA TYR A 71 -13.02 -5.52 -14.48
C TYR A 71 -13.14 -6.37 -13.20
N THR A 72 -14.01 -5.99 -12.29
CA THR A 72 -14.32 -6.79 -11.10
C THR A 72 -14.93 -8.14 -11.44
N ASP A 73 -15.68 -8.25 -12.54
CA ASP A 73 -16.40 -9.46 -12.91
C ASP A 73 -15.42 -10.61 -13.27
N HIS A 74 -14.24 -10.25 -13.79
CA HIS A 74 -13.19 -11.23 -14.06
C HIS A 74 -12.68 -11.90 -12.77
N VAL A 75 -12.67 -11.16 -11.65
CA VAL A 75 -12.26 -11.69 -10.36
C VAL A 75 -13.41 -12.41 -9.68
N THR A 76 -14.60 -11.79 -9.64
CA THR A 76 -15.75 -12.32 -8.88
C THR A 76 -16.27 -13.61 -9.48
N SER A 77 -16.31 -13.77 -10.81
CA SER A 77 -16.71 -15.03 -11.45
C SER A 77 -15.83 -16.21 -11.02
N ILE A 78 -14.52 -16.01 -10.89
CA ILE A 78 -13.60 -17.06 -10.42
C ILE A 78 -13.84 -17.37 -8.95
N LEU A 79 -14.09 -16.34 -8.10
CA LEU A 79 -14.39 -16.52 -6.69
C LEU A 79 -15.72 -17.28 -6.49
N GLU A 80 -16.74 -16.97 -7.28
CA GLU A 80 -18.04 -17.65 -7.29
C GLU A 80 -17.92 -19.14 -7.65
N GLU A 81 -17.15 -19.45 -8.71
CA GLU A 81 -16.88 -20.83 -9.11
C GLU A 81 -16.16 -21.64 -8.02
N MET A 82 -15.39 -20.97 -7.18
CA MET A 82 -14.68 -21.60 -6.06
C MET A 82 -15.50 -21.66 -4.77
N GLY A 83 -16.65 -20.98 -4.71
CA GLY A 83 -17.45 -20.83 -3.51
C GLY A 83 -16.80 -19.94 -2.45
N VAL A 84 -16.03 -18.94 -2.87
CA VAL A 84 -15.44 -17.93 -2.01
C VAL A 84 -16.36 -16.72 -1.97
N ASP A 85 -16.86 -16.37 -0.79
CA ASP A 85 -17.67 -15.16 -0.60
C ASP A 85 -16.82 -13.91 -0.87
N TYR A 86 -17.41 -12.86 -1.41
CA TYR A 86 -16.67 -11.62 -1.64
C TYR A 86 -17.47 -10.36 -1.31
N ARG A 87 -16.76 -9.28 -1.07
CA ARG A 87 -17.29 -7.93 -0.98
C ARG A 87 -16.38 -6.99 -1.80
N ILE A 88 -17.01 -6.08 -2.55
CA ILE A 88 -16.29 -5.08 -3.36
C ILE A 88 -16.35 -3.72 -2.66
N PHE A 89 -15.21 -3.06 -2.56
CA PHE A 89 -15.04 -1.67 -2.20
C PHE A 89 -14.50 -0.92 -3.42
N SER A 90 -15.35 -0.17 -4.11
CA SER A 90 -15.04 0.53 -5.36
C SER A 90 -14.96 2.05 -5.22
N GLU A 91 -14.70 2.55 -4.01
CA GLU A 91 -14.71 3.97 -3.71
C GLU A 91 -13.30 4.59 -3.68
N VAL A 92 -12.27 3.87 -4.14
CA VAL A 92 -10.93 4.42 -4.19
C VAL A 92 -10.87 5.49 -5.30
N GLN A 93 -10.34 6.65 -4.93
CA GLN A 93 -10.15 7.78 -5.84
C GLN A 93 -8.69 7.82 -6.31
N ALA A 94 -8.42 8.55 -7.39
CA ALA A 94 -7.06 8.97 -7.70
C ALA A 94 -6.50 9.75 -6.50
N ASP A 95 -5.26 9.46 -6.11
CA ASP A 95 -4.68 9.96 -4.86
C ASP A 95 -5.53 9.57 -3.62
N PRO A 96 -5.50 8.29 -3.21
CA PRO A 96 -6.38 7.79 -2.17
C PRO A 96 -6.21 8.54 -0.86
N THR A 97 -7.33 8.85 -0.20
CA THR A 97 -7.32 9.65 1.02
C THR A 97 -7.37 8.80 2.29
N LEU A 98 -6.92 9.38 3.40
CA LEU A 98 -6.97 8.75 4.71
C LEU A 98 -8.41 8.40 5.13
N THR A 99 -9.38 9.25 4.81
CA THR A 99 -10.82 8.98 5.05
C THR A 99 -11.29 7.75 4.27
N THR A 100 -10.91 7.63 3.00
CA THR A 100 -11.26 6.48 2.16
C THR A 100 -10.68 5.18 2.68
N VAL A 101 -9.40 5.17 3.05
CA VAL A 101 -8.76 3.93 3.56
C VAL A 101 -9.31 3.54 4.93
N ARG A 102 -9.62 4.49 5.82
CA ARG A 102 -10.29 4.21 7.10
C ARG A 102 -11.66 3.56 6.90
N LYS A 103 -12.46 4.12 5.99
CA LYS A 103 -13.77 3.54 5.64
C LYS A 103 -13.66 2.09 5.13
N GLY A 104 -12.71 1.84 4.23
CA GLY A 104 -12.45 0.49 3.71
C GLY A 104 -12.02 -0.48 4.81
N ALA A 105 -11.10 -0.06 5.69
CA ALA A 105 -10.65 -0.87 6.81
C ALA A 105 -11.78 -1.19 7.82
N ASP A 106 -12.70 -0.23 8.07
CA ASP A 106 -13.88 -0.47 8.91
C ASP A 106 -14.81 -1.54 8.30
N LEU A 107 -14.99 -1.48 6.98
CA LEU A 107 -15.75 -2.49 6.25
C LEU A 107 -15.06 -3.86 6.28
N MET A 108 -13.74 -3.91 6.14
CA MET A 108 -12.97 -5.14 6.30
C MET A 108 -13.14 -5.73 7.70
N ARG A 109 -13.06 -4.92 8.76
CA ARG A 109 -13.29 -5.39 10.15
C ARG A 109 -14.67 -5.99 10.34
N SER A 110 -15.70 -5.41 9.74
CA SER A 110 -17.06 -5.93 9.83
C SER A 110 -17.28 -7.22 9.02
N TYR A 111 -16.58 -7.36 7.90
CA TYR A 111 -16.70 -8.49 6.98
C TYR A 111 -15.77 -9.66 7.34
N ASN A 112 -14.62 -9.35 7.91
CA ASN A 112 -13.56 -10.28 8.32
C ASN A 112 -13.05 -11.16 7.16
N PRO A 113 -12.43 -10.54 6.11
CA PRO A 113 -11.86 -11.27 5.00
C PRO A 113 -10.60 -12.04 5.41
N ASP A 114 -10.31 -13.13 4.72
CA ASP A 114 -9.05 -13.89 4.82
C ASP A 114 -8.16 -13.71 3.56
N VAL A 115 -8.64 -12.97 2.57
CA VAL A 115 -7.87 -12.49 1.43
C VAL A 115 -8.35 -11.12 0.99
N ILE A 116 -7.40 -10.23 0.67
CA ILE A 116 -7.64 -8.90 0.11
C ILE A 116 -7.11 -8.90 -1.32
N ILE A 117 -7.92 -8.46 -2.27
CA ILE A 117 -7.53 -8.38 -3.69
C ILE A 117 -7.56 -6.90 -4.08
N ALA A 118 -6.40 -6.28 -4.23
CA ALA A 118 -6.26 -4.92 -4.72
C ALA A 118 -6.18 -4.94 -6.26
N LEU A 119 -7.28 -4.55 -6.92
CA LEU A 119 -7.42 -4.58 -8.37
C LEU A 119 -7.35 -3.16 -8.93
N GLY A 120 -6.33 -2.87 -9.71
CA GLY A 120 -6.24 -1.56 -10.38
C GLY A 120 -4.83 -1.06 -10.66
N GLY A 121 -4.70 0.25 -10.77
CA GLY A 121 -3.43 0.96 -10.82
C GLY A 121 -2.85 1.20 -9.43
N GLY A 122 -1.92 2.16 -9.32
CA GLY A 122 -1.27 2.49 -8.04
C GLY A 122 -2.25 2.86 -6.94
N SER A 123 -3.28 3.67 -7.22
CA SER A 123 -4.21 4.15 -6.20
C SER A 123 -5.02 3.05 -5.50
N PRO A 124 -5.68 2.10 -6.20
CA PRO A 124 -6.32 0.96 -5.55
C PRO A 124 -5.34 0.06 -4.78
N MET A 125 -4.12 -0.13 -5.28
CA MET A 125 -3.11 -0.94 -4.59
C MET A 125 -2.61 -0.26 -3.32
N ASP A 126 -2.29 1.03 -3.38
CA ASP A 126 -1.83 1.80 -2.24
C ASP A 126 -2.93 1.87 -1.16
N ALA A 127 -4.18 2.11 -1.58
CA ALA A 127 -5.32 2.06 -0.67
C ALA A 127 -5.49 0.66 -0.04
N GLY A 128 -5.40 -0.40 -0.84
CA GLY A 128 -5.50 -1.79 -0.39
C GLY A 128 -4.46 -2.14 0.66
N LYS A 129 -3.20 -1.74 0.45
CA LYS A 129 -2.11 -1.94 1.41
C LYS A 129 -2.38 -1.27 2.76
N ILE A 130 -2.82 -0.02 2.73
CA ILE A 130 -3.06 0.71 3.98
C ILE A 130 -4.35 0.25 4.67
N MET A 131 -5.39 -0.10 3.91
CA MET A 131 -6.58 -0.76 4.47
C MET A 131 -6.20 -2.08 5.14
N TRP A 132 -5.31 -2.87 4.54
CA TRP A 132 -4.80 -4.12 5.10
C TRP A 132 -4.11 -3.90 6.44
N VAL A 133 -3.19 -2.91 6.53
CA VAL A 133 -2.54 -2.55 7.80
C VAL A 133 -3.58 -2.17 8.86
N MET A 134 -4.51 -1.27 8.53
CA MET A 134 -5.53 -0.82 9.47
C MET A 134 -6.54 -1.90 9.86
N TYR A 135 -6.74 -2.91 9.01
CA TYR A 135 -7.57 -4.07 9.30
C TYR A 135 -6.89 -5.03 10.26
N GLU A 136 -5.63 -5.36 10.02
CA GLU A 136 -4.89 -6.29 10.88
C GLU A 136 -4.48 -5.67 12.20
N HIS A 137 -4.09 -4.40 12.18
CA HIS A 137 -3.51 -3.65 13.30
C HIS A 137 -4.29 -2.34 13.57
N PRO A 138 -5.52 -2.44 14.07
CA PRO A 138 -6.36 -1.25 14.34
C PRO A 138 -5.81 -0.35 15.45
N GLU A 139 -4.88 -0.85 16.26
CA GLU A 139 -4.19 -0.12 17.32
C GLU A 139 -3.11 0.85 16.79
N VAL A 140 -2.62 0.62 15.57
CA VAL A 140 -1.54 1.42 14.98
C VAL A 140 -2.07 2.74 14.45
N LYS A 141 -1.43 3.83 14.82
CA LYS A 141 -1.77 5.16 14.32
C LYS A 141 -1.10 5.39 12.97
N PHE A 142 -1.86 5.96 12.03
CA PHE A 142 -1.36 6.28 10.70
C PHE A 142 -0.12 7.19 10.75
N GLU A 143 -0.13 8.15 11.65
CA GLU A 143 0.96 9.13 11.83
C GLU A 143 2.29 8.46 12.22
N ASP A 144 2.22 7.34 12.94
CA ASP A 144 3.40 6.55 13.33
C ASP A 144 3.97 5.75 12.17
N LEU A 145 3.12 5.42 11.18
CA LEU A 145 3.53 4.71 9.96
C LEU A 145 4.10 5.65 8.91
N ALA A 146 3.64 6.90 8.87
CA ALA A 146 4.09 7.90 7.91
C ALA A 146 5.57 8.20 8.09
N MET A 147 6.33 8.09 6.99
CA MET A 147 7.78 8.29 7.06
C MET A 147 8.13 9.76 6.99
N THR A 148 8.91 10.21 7.97
CA THR A 148 9.58 11.52 7.91
C THR A 148 10.75 11.50 6.92
N PHE A 149 11.34 10.32 6.69
CA PHE A 149 12.47 10.11 5.77
C PHE A 149 12.23 8.85 4.93
N MET A 150 12.63 8.89 3.67
CA MET A 150 12.53 7.76 2.72
C MET A 150 13.50 6.59 3.01
N ASP A 151 13.99 6.47 4.22
CA ASP A 151 14.89 5.38 4.64
C ASP A 151 14.21 4.51 5.69
N ILE A 152 13.75 3.34 5.26
CA ILE A 152 13.07 2.33 6.11
C ILE A 152 13.87 2.03 7.39
N ARG A 153 15.20 2.07 7.34
CA ARG A 153 16.08 1.77 8.48
C ARG A 153 16.12 2.87 9.55
N LYS A 154 15.61 4.05 9.24
CA LYS A 154 15.55 5.20 10.16
C LYS A 154 14.20 5.34 10.84
N ARG A 155 13.34 4.35 10.71
CA ARG A 155 12.05 4.34 11.36
C ARG A 155 12.22 4.29 12.88
N ILE A 156 11.50 5.14 13.58
CA ILE A 156 11.49 5.19 15.06
C ILE A 156 10.47 4.19 15.62
N VAL A 157 9.35 4.01 14.91
CA VAL A 157 8.30 3.06 15.27
C VAL A 157 8.46 1.81 14.42
N GLU A 158 8.45 0.64 15.03
CA GLU A 158 8.49 -0.64 14.34
C GLU A 158 7.19 -0.83 13.55
N PHE A 159 7.32 -1.28 12.30
CA PHE A 159 6.15 -1.59 11.48
C PHE A 159 5.59 -2.96 11.91
N PRO A 160 4.27 -3.11 12.01
CA PRO A 160 3.68 -4.39 12.43
C PRO A 160 3.92 -5.48 11.38
N VAL A 161 4.01 -6.72 11.83
CA VAL A 161 4.08 -7.89 10.95
C VAL A 161 2.72 -8.10 10.28
N MET A 162 2.73 -8.27 8.97
CA MET A 162 1.53 -8.37 8.17
C MET A 162 1.24 -9.82 7.74
N GLY A 163 -0.02 -10.09 7.36
CA GLY A 163 -0.43 -11.38 6.79
C GLY A 163 -0.97 -12.39 7.80
N GLU A 164 -1.23 -11.99 9.04
CA GLU A 164 -1.79 -12.90 10.05
C GLU A 164 -3.30 -13.16 9.85
N LYS A 165 -4.05 -12.14 9.41
CA LYS A 165 -5.51 -12.25 9.21
C LYS A 165 -5.87 -12.48 7.75
N ALA A 166 -5.20 -11.79 6.84
CA ALA A 166 -5.52 -11.83 5.42
C ALA A 166 -4.26 -11.75 4.56
N GLU A 167 -4.26 -12.52 3.47
CA GLU A 167 -3.27 -12.43 2.39
C GLU A 167 -3.60 -11.26 1.48
N LEU A 168 -2.59 -10.49 1.03
CA LEU A 168 -2.76 -9.41 0.07
C LEU A 168 -2.34 -9.85 -1.33
N ILE A 169 -3.28 -9.83 -2.25
CA ILE A 169 -3.06 -10.08 -3.69
C ILE A 169 -3.22 -8.77 -4.44
N ALA A 170 -2.21 -8.38 -5.21
CA ALA A 170 -2.26 -7.21 -6.08
C ALA A 170 -2.43 -7.61 -7.54
N VAL A 171 -3.49 -7.10 -8.18
CA VAL A 171 -3.81 -7.34 -9.60
C VAL A 171 -3.64 -6.04 -10.37
N ALA A 172 -2.59 -5.96 -11.17
CA ALA A 172 -2.23 -4.74 -11.89
C ALA A 172 -3.07 -4.55 -13.16
N THR A 173 -3.62 -3.35 -13.36
CA THR A 173 -4.33 -2.94 -14.58
C THR A 173 -3.59 -1.83 -15.35
N SER A 174 -2.46 -1.35 -14.84
CA SER A 174 -1.65 -0.32 -15.49
C SER A 174 -0.18 -0.65 -15.40
N ALA A 175 0.55 -0.47 -16.48
CA ALA A 175 2.00 -0.57 -16.50
C ALA A 175 2.62 0.78 -16.07
N GLY A 176 3.36 0.81 -14.96
CA GLY A 176 4.04 2.04 -14.56
C GLY A 176 4.44 2.09 -13.09
N THR A 177 3.51 2.03 -12.17
CA THR A 177 3.81 2.27 -10.73
C THR A 177 4.61 1.16 -10.07
N GLY A 178 4.42 -0.08 -10.50
CA GLY A 178 5.03 -1.25 -9.86
C GLY A 178 4.50 -1.50 -8.44
N SER A 179 3.35 -0.90 -8.07
CA SER A 179 2.80 -1.04 -6.71
C SER A 179 2.49 -2.49 -6.35
N GLU A 180 2.27 -3.34 -7.34
CA GLU A 180 2.05 -4.79 -7.16
C GLU A 180 3.26 -5.55 -6.61
N VAL A 181 4.47 -4.98 -6.76
CA VAL A 181 5.73 -5.62 -6.33
C VAL A 181 6.55 -4.76 -5.37
N THR A 182 6.07 -3.59 -4.98
CA THR A 182 6.83 -2.65 -4.16
C THR A 182 6.33 -2.56 -2.72
N PRO A 183 7.23 -2.26 -1.76
CA PRO A 183 6.90 -2.06 -0.35
C PRO A 183 6.43 -0.63 -0.05
N PHE A 184 5.83 0.06 -1.01
CA PHE A 184 5.44 1.47 -0.89
C PHE A 184 3.93 1.65 -1.04
N ALA A 185 3.40 2.68 -0.38
CA ALA A 185 2.07 3.22 -0.59
C ALA A 185 2.08 4.73 -0.34
N VAL A 186 1.26 5.49 -1.06
CA VAL A 186 1.09 6.93 -0.86
C VAL A 186 -0.36 7.23 -0.55
N ILE A 187 -0.60 7.87 0.59
CA ILE A 187 -1.93 8.26 1.05
C ILE A 187 -1.96 9.76 1.30
N THR A 188 -3.02 10.41 0.87
CA THR A 188 -3.25 11.83 1.11
C THR A 188 -4.09 12.01 2.39
N ASP A 189 -3.61 12.81 3.32
CA ASP A 189 -4.44 13.28 4.42
C ASP A 189 -5.36 14.39 3.88
N ASP A 190 -6.63 14.08 3.78
CA ASP A 190 -7.66 14.97 3.24
C ASP A 190 -7.97 16.18 4.16
N ALA A 191 -7.60 16.13 5.43
CA ALA A 191 -7.71 17.27 6.34
C ALA A 191 -6.62 18.33 6.08
N THR A 192 -5.42 17.91 5.70
CA THR A 192 -4.27 18.81 5.50
C THR A 192 -3.84 18.94 4.04
N GLY A 193 -4.30 18.05 3.15
CA GLY A 193 -3.86 17.95 1.75
C GLY A 193 -2.44 17.41 1.58
N VAL A 194 -1.80 16.95 2.66
CA VAL A 194 -0.43 16.44 2.63
C VAL A 194 -0.41 14.98 2.18
N LYS A 195 0.51 14.65 1.26
CA LYS A 195 0.77 13.28 0.82
C LYS A 195 1.81 12.63 1.73
N TYR A 196 1.46 11.51 2.30
CA TYR A 196 2.32 10.72 3.16
C TYR A 196 2.79 9.47 2.42
N PRO A 197 4.08 9.38 2.09
CA PRO A 197 4.66 8.12 1.64
C PRO A 197 4.82 7.19 2.85
N LEU A 198 4.34 5.97 2.69
CA LEU A 198 4.56 4.88 3.61
C LEU A 198 5.47 3.86 2.94
N ALA A 199 6.46 3.38 3.65
CA ALA A 199 7.39 2.39 3.11
C ALA A 199 7.82 1.43 4.21
N ASP A 200 7.52 0.17 4.00
CA ASP A 200 8.01 -0.94 4.80
C ASP A 200 7.94 -2.23 3.99
N TYR A 201 8.87 -3.15 4.20
CA TYR A 201 8.85 -4.44 3.51
C TYR A 201 7.59 -5.25 3.77
N GLU A 202 6.94 -5.03 4.90
CA GLU A 202 5.66 -5.65 5.24
C GLU A 202 4.48 -5.18 4.37
N LEU A 203 4.61 -4.04 3.67
CA LEU A 203 3.64 -3.57 2.67
C LEU A 203 3.77 -4.26 1.30
N THR A 204 4.78 -5.13 1.12
CA THR A 204 4.90 -5.90 -0.11
C THR A 204 3.74 -6.88 -0.20
N PRO A 205 2.95 -6.89 -1.30
CA PRO A 205 1.91 -7.90 -1.48
C PRO A 205 2.46 -9.33 -1.42
N ASP A 206 1.67 -10.28 -0.95
CA ASP A 206 2.05 -11.70 -0.94
C ASP A 206 2.09 -12.27 -2.36
N VAL A 207 1.12 -11.85 -3.17
CA VAL A 207 1.00 -12.28 -4.57
C VAL A 207 0.79 -11.07 -5.47
N ALA A 208 1.53 -11.02 -6.57
CA ALA A 208 1.31 -10.07 -7.66
C ALA A 208 0.81 -10.79 -8.92
N ILE A 209 -0.19 -10.21 -9.58
CA ILE A 209 -0.77 -10.74 -10.82
C ILE A 209 -0.71 -9.65 -11.90
N VAL A 210 -0.03 -9.95 -12.98
CA VAL A 210 0.07 -9.10 -14.18
C VAL A 210 -0.45 -9.91 -15.36
N ASP A 211 -1.72 -9.71 -15.67
CA ASP A 211 -2.45 -10.38 -16.75
C ASP A 211 -2.86 -9.34 -17.79
N PRO A 212 -2.07 -9.15 -18.87
CA PRO A 212 -2.33 -8.15 -19.90
C PRO A 212 -3.48 -8.51 -20.84
#